data_1e5b571a71809630092b59ee5c72043e
#
_entry.id   1e5b571a71809630092b59ee5c72043e
#
_cell.length_a   1.000
_cell.length_b   1.000
_cell.length_c   1.000
_cell.angle_alpha   90.00
_cell.angle_beta   90.00
_cell.angle_gamma   90.00
#
_symmetry.space_group_name_H-M   'P 1'
#
loop_
_entity.id
_entity.type
_entity.pdbx_description
1 polymer ?
#
loop_
_entity_poly.entity_id
_entity_poly.type
_entity_poly.pdbx_seq_one_letter_code
_entity_poly.pdbx_strand_id
1 'polypeptide(L)'
;MKKIDIRDFMNYHYPTGLTAAPDGKHGVFAVVDVNEKENCYDSCLWTMDLFDGSVRKLTSGRKERNFSWIDGETLLFAGCREKEYKDKIEDGETWTCFYTIGLHGGEAEFSFAVPYAVGKFAVCGNKVFMSVKYEYAKEEKDYEVFDELPFWANGQGIVN
;
A
#
# COMPACT_ATOMS: atom_id res chain seq x y z
N MET A 1 -23.92 30.53 3.72
CA MET A 1 -22.74 29.71 3.44
C MET A 1 -22.33 29.01 4.74
N LYS A 2 -22.19 27.68 4.72
CA LYS A 2 -21.66 26.92 5.86
C LYS A 2 -20.19 27.32 6.07
N LYS A 3 -19.80 27.69 7.29
CA LYS A 3 -18.37 27.91 7.60
C LYS A 3 -17.63 26.60 7.41
N ILE A 4 -16.48 26.67 6.74
CA ILE A 4 -15.54 25.53 6.63
C ILE A 4 -14.90 25.33 8.00
N ASP A 5 -15.04 24.12 8.55
CA ASP A 5 -14.35 23.69 9.76
C ASP A 5 -13.05 23.00 9.38
N ILE A 6 -12.01 23.19 10.20
CA ILE A 6 -10.70 22.55 9.98
C ILE A 6 -10.78 21.01 9.98
N ARG A 7 -11.84 20.46 10.59
CA ARG A 7 -12.09 19.02 10.62
C ARG A 7 -12.91 18.50 9.44
N ASP A 8 -13.42 19.37 8.56
CA ASP A 8 -14.22 18.94 7.41
C ASP A 8 -13.45 17.99 6.50
N PHE A 9 -12.08 18.08 6.45
CA PHE A 9 -11.26 17.16 5.67
C PHE A 9 -11.35 15.70 6.13
N MET A 10 -11.71 15.43 7.39
CA MET A 10 -11.88 14.08 7.92
C MET A 10 -13.10 13.36 7.35
N ASN A 11 -14.02 14.11 6.74
CA ASN A 11 -15.25 13.59 6.14
C ASN A 11 -15.07 13.22 4.66
N TYR A 12 -13.88 13.48 4.08
CA TYR A 12 -13.61 13.19 2.68
C TYR A 12 -12.93 11.85 2.51
N HIS A 13 -13.25 11.21 1.40
CA HIS A 13 -12.59 10.01 0.92
C HIS A 13 -11.57 10.41 -0.15
N TYR A 14 -10.36 9.91 -0.07
CA TYR A 14 -9.25 10.29 -0.96
C TYR A 14 -8.92 9.13 -1.91
N PRO A 15 -9.51 9.09 -3.12
CA PRO A 15 -9.15 8.07 -4.11
C PRO A 15 -7.75 8.34 -4.66
N THR A 16 -6.98 7.28 -4.86
CA THR A 16 -5.62 7.33 -5.40
C THR A 16 -5.28 6.08 -6.19
N GLY A 17 -4.35 6.20 -7.13
CA GLY A 17 -3.75 5.06 -7.82
C GLY A 17 -4.69 4.30 -8.75
N LEU A 18 -5.62 5.00 -9.43
CA LEU A 18 -6.51 4.35 -10.39
C LEU A 18 -5.70 3.67 -11.51
N THR A 19 -5.94 2.38 -11.69
CA THR A 19 -5.32 1.57 -12.73
C THR A 19 -6.38 0.74 -13.43
N ALA A 20 -6.43 0.82 -14.75
CA ALA A 20 -7.35 0.01 -15.55
C ALA A 20 -6.86 -1.45 -15.62
N ALA A 21 -7.80 -2.37 -15.66
CA ALA A 21 -7.55 -3.78 -15.94
C ALA A 21 -6.99 -3.95 -17.37
N PRO A 22 -6.21 -5.00 -17.63
CA PRO A 22 -5.73 -5.31 -18.98
C PRO A 22 -6.82 -5.47 -20.03
N ASP A 23 -8.04 -5.84 -19.61
CA ASP A 23 -9.21 -5.97 -20.49
C ASP A 23 -9.89 -4.62 -20.84
N GLY A 24 -9.49 -3.54 -20.17
CA GLY A 24 -10.04 -2.19 -20.37
C GLY A 24 -11.48 -1.98 -19.88
N LYS A 25 -12.07 -2.94 -19.17
CA LYS A 25 -13.46 -2.86 -18.71
C LYS A 25 -13.60 -2.39 -17.27
N HIS A 26 -12.61 -2.70 -16.45
CA HIS A 26 -12.63 -2.40 -15.03
C HIS A 26 -11.46 -1.54 -14.64
N GLY A 27 -11.59 -0.79 -13.56
CA GLY A 27 -10.54 -0.08 -12.90
C GLY A 27 -10.49 -0.44 -11.42
N VAL A 28 -9.31 -0.35 -10.81
CA VAL A 28 -9.13 -0.46 -9.37
C VAL A 28 -8.36 0.73 -8.85
N PHE A 29 -8.72 1.20 -7.68
CA PHE A 29 -8.08 2.31 -6.99
C PHE A 29 -8.13 2.09 -5.49
N ALA A 30 -7.22 2.74 -4.77
CA ALA A 30 -7.27 2.76 -3.32
C ALA A 30 -8.06 4.00 -2.86
N VAL A 31 -8.88 3.83 -1.83
CA VAL A 31 -9.52 4.93 -1.10
C VAL A 31 -8.86 5.03 0.26
N VAL A 32 -8.39 6.23 0.58
CA VAL A 32 -7.76 6.55 1.85
C VAL A 32 -8.71 7.37 2.70
N ASP A 33 -8.94 6.93 3.91
CA ASP A 33 -9.83 7.55 4.91
C ASP A 33 -9.04 7.95 6.14
N VAL A 34 -9.43 9.05 6.78
CA VAL A 34 -8.86 9.48 8.06
C VAL A 34 -9.45 8.65 9.19
N ASN A 35 -8.58 8.01 9.97
CA ASN A 35 -8.97 7.31 11.21
C ASN A 35 -8.50 8.11 12.42
N GLU A 36 -9.37 9.01 12.91
CA GLU A 36 -9.07 9.89 14.06
C GLU A 36 -8.80 9.09 15.34
N LYS A 37 -9.49 7.96 15.53
CA LYS A 37 -9.37 7.16 16.75
C LYS A 37 -7.98 6.52 16.90
N GLU A 38 -7.42 6.05 15.80
CA GLU A 38 -6.11 5.39 15.79
C GLU A 38 -5.00 6.34 15.33
N ASN A 39 -5.33 7.62 15.07
CA ASN A 39 -4.42 8.65 14.57
C ASN A 39 -3.62 8.16 13.35
N CYS A 40 -4.32 7.57 12.39
CA CYS A 40 -3.72 7.02 11.18
C CYS A 40 -4.62 7.19 9.96
N TYR A 41 -4.17 6.69 8.83
CA TYR A 41 -4.96 6.59 7.62
C TYR A 41 -5.29 5.14 7.33
N ASP A 42 -6.57 4.84 7.18
CA ASP A 42 -7.05 3.57 6.65
C ASP A 42 -7.07 3.62 5.12
N SER A 43 -6.81 2.50 4.47
CA SER A 43 -6.93 2.39 3.02
C SER A 43 -7.50 1.05 2.60
N CYS A 44 -8.41 1.08 1.63
CA CYS A 44 -9.04 -0.10 1.06
C CYS A 44 -9.05 0.01 -0.46
N LEU A 45 -9.05 -1.14 -1.13
CA LEU A 45 -9.20 -1.19 -2.58
C LEU A 45 -10.68 -1.14 -2.97
N TRP A 46 -10.94 -0.42 -4.06
CA TRP A 46 -12.25 -0.30 -4.69
C TRP A 46 -12.14 -0.62 -6.17
N THR A 47 -13.16 -1.24 -6.71
CA THR A 47 -13.30 -1.49 -8.15
C THR A 47 -14.32 -0.56 -8.76
N MET A 48 -14.11 -0.24 -10.02
CA MET A 48 -14.97 0.61 -10.85
C MET A 48 -15.23 -0.10 -12.18
N ASP A 49 -16.47 -0.13 -12.59
CA ASP A 49 -16.82 -0.46 -13.98
C ASP A 49 -16.56 0.78 -14.84
N LEU A 50 -15.75 0.64 -15.89
CA LEU A 50 -15.35 1.78 -16.72
C LEU A 50 -16.42 2.13 -17.78
N PHE A 51 -17.45 1.30 -17.94
CA PHE A 51 -18.55 1.55 -18.87
C PHE A 51 -19.64 2.41 -18.24
N ASP A 52 -20.13 2.04 -17.04
CA ASP A 52 -21.23 2.72 -16.38
C ASP A 52 -20.79 3.60 -15.20
N GLY A 53 -19.52 3.53 -14.81
CA GLY A 53 -18.95 4.30 -13.70
C GLY A 53 -19.34 3.81 -12.31
N SER A 54 -20.00 2.67 -12.20
CA SER A 54 -20.35 2.10 -10.90
C SER A 54 -19.12 1.71 -10.10
N VAL A 55 -19.13 1.99 -8.79
CA VAL A 55 -18.01 1.72 -7.90
C VAL A 55 -18.42 0.80 -6.76
N ARG A 56 -17.50 -0.06 -6.36
CA ARG A 56 -17.73 -1.01 -5.28
C ARG A 56 -16.46 -1.22 -4.46
N LYS A 57 -16.64 -1.29 -3.13
CA LYS A 57 -15.54 -1.66 -2.23
C LYS A 57 -15.13 -3.12 -2.47
N LEU A 58 -13.83 -3.34 -2.66
CA LEU A 58 -13.28 -4.66 -2.95
C LEU A 58 -12.66 -5.30 -1.69
N THR A 59 -11.95 -4.52 -0.88
CA THR A 59 -11.27 -5.02 0.32
C THR A 59 -11.66 -4.27 1.59
N SER A 60 -11.36 -4.84 2.76
CA SER A 60 -11.72 -4.27 4.07
C SER A 60 -10.58 -4.30 5.10
N GLY A 61 -9.35 -4.63 4.70
CA GLY A 61 -8.22 -4.82 5.62
C GLY A 61 -7.57 -3.54 6.14
N ARG A 62 -8.01 -2.36 5.70
CA ARG A 62 -7.63 -1.02 6.18
C ARG A 62 -6.19 -0.56 5.92
N LYS A 63 -5.31 -1.38 5.32
CA LYS A 63 -3.90 -1.02 5.01
C LYS A 63 -3.50 -1.40 3.59
N GLU A 64 -4.45 -1.43 2.67
CA GLU A 64 -4.27 -1.89 1.31
C GLU A 64 -4.16 -0.69 0.36
N ARG A 65 -2.97 -0.40 -0.14
CA ARG A 65 -2.69 0.71 -1.06
C ARG A 65 -2.03 0.26 -2.35
N ASN A 66 -1.08 -0.66 -2.22
CA ASN A 66 -0.28 -1.11 -3.34
C ASN A 66 -0.91 -2.36 -3.94
N PHE A 67 -1.17 -2.32 -5.21
CA PHE A 67 -1.73 -3.45 -5.95
C PHE A 67 -1.21 -3.46 -7.38
N SER A 68 -1.29 -4.61 -8.02
CA SER A 68 -0.98 -4.82 -9.44
C SER A 68 -1.91 -5.87 -10.01
N TRP A 69 -2.26 -5.73 -11.27
CA TRP A 69 -3.02 -6.73 -11.99
C TRP A 69 -2.16 -7.98 -12.25
N ILE A 70 -2.71 -9.16 -12.00
CA ILE A 70 -2.16 -10.44 -12.44
C ILE A 70 -2.70 -10.74 -13.85
N ASP A 71 -4.00 -10.55 -14.02
CA ASP A 71 -4.74 -10.72 -15.26
C ASP A 71 -5.93 -9.73 -15.29
N GLY A 72 -6.93 -9.93 -16.18
CA GLY A 72 -8.10 -9.05 -16.31
C GLY A 72 -9.08 -9.10 -15.14
N GLU A 73 -8.99 -10.09 -14.27
CA GLU A 73 -9.96 -10.34 -13.20
C GLU A 73 -9.33 -10.49 -11.81
N THR A 74 -8.01 -10.62 -11.73
CA THR A 74 -7.28 -10.93 -10.49
C THR A 74 -6.25 -9.89 -10.16
N LEU A 75 -6.22 -9.46 -8.91
CA LEU A 75 -5.25 -8.54 -8.35
C LEU A 75 -4.30 -9.22 -7.38
N LEU A 76 -3.04 -8.82 -7.41
CA LEU A 76 -2.09 -8.98 -6.32
C LEU A 76 -2.04 -7.67 -5.53
N PHE A 77 -2.14 -7.71 -4.21
CA PHE A 77 -2.02 -6.53 -3.38
C PHE A 77 -1.20 -6.80 -2.12
N ALA A 78 -0.56 -5.74 -1.62
CA ALA A 78 0.19 -5.78 -0.36
C ALA A 78 -0.73 -5.50 0.83
N GLY A 79 -0.57 -6.26 1.90
CA GLY A 79 -1.29 -6.13 3.15
C GLY A 79 -0.62 -6.95 4.26
N CYS A 80 -1.20 -6.98 5.44
CA CYS A 80 -0.74 -7.87 6.51
C CYS A 80 -1.96 -8.37 7.29
N ARG A 81 -2.40 -9.58 7.02
CA ARG A 81 -3.57 -10.20 7.64
C ARG A 81 -3.20 -11.40 8.50
N GLU A 82 -2.16 -12.14 8.10
CA GLU A 82 -1.67 -13.30 8.81
C GLU A 82 -1.10 -12.94 10.18
N LYS A 83 -1.55 -13.65 11.22
CA LYS A 83 -1.12 -13.41 12.60
C LYS A 83 0.39 -13.57 12.75
N GLU A 84 0.97 -14.61 12.14
CA GLU A 84 2.41 -14.88 12.20
C GLU A 84 3.25 -13.67 11.79
N TYR A 85 2.89 -13.02 10.66
CA TYR A 85 3.65 -11.87 10.17
C TYR A 85 3.34 -10.57 10.94
N LYS A 86 2.12 -10.45 11.50
CA LYS A 86 1.82 -9.34 12.42
C LYS A 86 2.69 -9.39 13.66
N ASP A 87 2.78 -10.55 14.28
CA ASP A 87 3.58 -10.78 15.48
C ASP A 87 5.07 -10.45 15.19
N LYS A 88 5.63 -10.92 14.06
CA LYS A 88 7.01 -10.60 13.63
C LYS A 88 7.23 -9.11 13.40
N ILE A 89 6.26 -8.41 12.80
CA ILE A 89 6.36 -6.97 12.57
C ILE A 89 6.28 -6.20 13.90
N GLU A 90 5.48 -6.64 14.85
CA GLU A 90 5.41 -6.07 16.20
C GLU A 90 6.72 -6.29 16.97
N ASP A 91 7.41 -7.40 16.72
CA ASP A 91 8.76 -7.70 17.25
C ASP A 91 9.89 -6.91 16.55
N GLY A 92 9.55 -6.04 15.58
CA GLY A 92 10.49 -5.16 14.90
C GLY A 92 11.07 -5.71 13.61
N GLU A 93 10.61 -6.86 13.13
CA GLU A 93 11.01 -7.38 11.83
C GLU A 93 10.30 -6.64 10.68
N THR A 94 10.95 -6.62 9.52
CA THR A 94 10.36 -6.00 8.32
C THR A 94 9.82 -7.07 7.39
N TRP A 95 8.49 -7.10 7.21
CA TRP A 95 7.82 -8.03 6.30
C TRP A 95 6.78 -7.31 5.44
N THR A 96 6.66 -7.74 4.18
CA THR A 96 5.53 -7.39 3.32
C THR A 96 4.85 -8.67 2.87
N CYS A 97 3.55 -8.79 3.17
CA CYS A 97 2.73 -9.92 2.77
C CYS A 97 1.92 -9.56 1.52
N PHE A 98 1.73 -10.52 0.65
CA PHE A 98 0.98 -10.37 -0.58
C PHE A 98 -0.21 -11.31 -0.61
N TYR A 99 -1.31 -10.79 -1.15
CA TYR A 99 -2.59 -11.48 -1.26
C TYR A 99 -3.14 -11.36 -2.67
N THR A 100 -3.90 -12.34 -3.08
CA THR A 100 -4.68 -12.31 -4.31
C THR A 100 -6.16 -12.13 -4.02
N ILE A 101 -6.86 -11.42 -4.88
CA ILE A 101 -8.31 -11.25 -4.83
C ILE A 101 -8.88 -11.10 -6.22
N GLY A 102 -10.02 -11.75 -6.46
CA GLY A 102 -10.78 -11.58 -7.70
C GLY A 102 -11.61 -10.28 -7.69
N LEU A 103 -11.82 -9.69 -8.86
CA LEU A 103 -12.63 -8.47 -9.03
C LEU A 103 -14.06 -8.62 -8.52
N HIS A 104 -14.64 -9.79 -8.61
CA HIS A 104 -16.02 -10.02 -8.18
C HIS A 104 -16.19 -10.08 -6.67
N GLY A 105 -15.10 -9.93 -5.90
CA GLY A 105 -15.07 -10.02 -4.46
C GLY A 105 -14.75 -11.43 -4.01
N GLY A 106 -15.02 -11.69 -2.76
CA GLY A 106 -14.65 -12.91 -2.06
C GLY A 106 -13.64 -12.62 -0.98
N GLU A 107 -13.07 -13.67 -0.40
CA GLU A 107 -12.01 -13.56 0.58
C GLU A 107 -10.65 -13.47 -0.14
N ALA A 108 -9.79 -12.58 0.32
CA ALA A 108 -8.46 -12.49 -0.23
C ALA A 108 -7.60 -13.65 0.29
N GLU A 109 -6.91 -14.31 -0.62
CA GLU A 109 -6.05 -15.45 -0.34
C GLU A 109 -4.61 -15.01 -0.14
N PHE A 110 -3.95 -15.54 0.90
CA PHE A 110 -2.52 -15.33 1.10
C PHE A 110 -1.73 -15.99 -0.04
N SER A 111 -0.81 -15.22 -0.62
CA SER A 111 0.03 -15.68 -1.72
C SER A 111 1.46 -15.96 -1.27
N PHE A 112 2.15 -14.97 -0.77
CA PHE A 112 3.52 -15.09 -0.24
C PHE A 112 3.87 -13.89 0.63
N ALA A 113 5.01 -13.98 1.33
CA ALA A 113 5.60 -12.86 2.07
C ALA A 113 7.09 -12.73 1.76
N VAL A 114 7.62 -11.50 1.89
CA VAL A 114 9.05 -11.20 1.72
C VAL A 114 9.57 -10.41 2.91
N PRO A 115 10.82 -10.67 3.37
CA PRO A 115 11.41 -10.00 4.53
C PRO A 115 11.99 -8.63 4.16
N TYR A 116 11.21 -7.80 3.47
CA TYR A 116 11.60 -6.47 3.02
C TYR A 116 10.41 -5.52 3.07
N ALA A 117 10.68 -4.22 3.31
CA ALA A 117 9.72 -3.15 3.06
C ALA A 117 9.61 -2.92 1.54
N VAL A 118 8.52 -3.39 0.94
CA VAL A 118 8.27 -3.20 -0.49
C VAL A 118 7.61 -1.84 -0.72
N GLY A 119 8.28 -0.98 -1.50
CA GLY A 119 7.77 0.34 -1.86
C GLY A 119 6.73 0.25 -2.98
N LYS A 120 7.14 -0.24 -4.14
CA LYS A 120 6.26 -0.48 -5.30
C LYS A 120 6.51 -1.87 -5.86
N PHE A 121 5.52 -2.42 -6.53
CA PHE A 121 5.68 -3.68 -7.24
C PHE A 121 4.80 -3.72 -8.50
N ALA A 122 5.15 -4.61 -9.42
CA ALA A 122 4.41 -4.88 -10.63
C ALA A 122 4.47 -6.37 -10.97
N VAL A 123 3.39 -6.89 -11.52
CA VAL A 123 3.33 -8.26 -12.03
C VAL A 123 3.53 -8.23 -13.55
N CYS A 124 4.39 -9.13 -14.05
CA CYS A 124 4.61 -9.31 -15.48
C CYS A 124 4.77 -10.81 -15.78
N GLY A 125 3.75 -11.40 -16.38
CA GLY A 125 3.67 -12.85 -16.58
C GLY A 125 3.69 -13.60 -15.24
N ASN A 126 4.66 -14.49 -15.07
CA ASN A 126 4.84 -15.26 -13.83
C ASN A 126 5.85 -14.65 -12.84
N LYS A 127 6.21 -13.38 -13.03
CA LYS A 127 7.21 -12.68 -12.20
C LYS A 127 6.60 -11.49 -11.51
N VAL A 128 7.03 -11.24 -10.26
CA VAL A 128 6.74 -10.03 -9.52
C VAL A 128 8.03 -9.23 -9.36
N PHE A 129 8.04 -8.01 -9.85
CA PHE A 129 9.15 -7.06 -9.70
C PHE A 129 8.83 -6.15 -8.52
N MET A 130 9.80 -5.95 -7.63
CA MET A 130 9.60 -5.16 -6.41
C MET A 130 10.72 -4.15 -6.25
N SER A 131 10.39 -2.94 -5.79
CA SER A 131 11.37 -2.00 -5.26
C SER A 131 11.45 -2.17 -3.74
N VAL A 132 12.65 -2.44 -3.24
CA VAL A 132 12.91 -2.60 -1.81
C VAL A 132 14.05 -1.68 -1.39
N LYS A 133 13.99 -1.18 -0.15
CA LYS A 133 15.14 -0.51 0.46
C LYS A 133 16.12 -1.59 0.90
N TYR A 134 17.31 -1.58 0.36
CA TYR A 134 18.38 -2.49 0.72
C TYR A 134 19.49 -1.72 1.44
N GLU A 135 19.78 -2.10 2.66
CA GLU A 135 20.93 -1.57 3.40
C GLU A 135 22.15 -2.42 3.07
N TYR A 136 23.10 -1.84 2.32
CA TYR A 136 24.26 -2.54 1.79
C TYR A 136 25.28 -2.93 2.87
N ALA A 137 25.41 -2.15 3.94
CA ALA A 137 26.24 -2.47 5.09
C ALA A 137 25.76 -1.70 6.33
N LYS A 138 25.55 -2.41 7.45
CA LYS A 138 25.59 -1.79 8.77
C LYS A 138 27.04 -1.86 9.25
N GLU A 139 27.84 -0.85 8.94
CA GLU A 139 29.05 -0.62 9.73
C GLU A 139 28.61 0.07 11.02
N GLU A 140 28.75 -0.62 12.15
CA GLU A 140 28.68 0.02 13.46
C GLU A 140 29.87 0.99 13.57
N LYS A 141 29.62 2.26 13.25
CA LYS A 141 30.58 3.34 13.47
C LYS A 141 30.03 4.26 14.55
N ASP A 142 30.86 4.63 15.46
CA ASP A 142 30.56 5.65 16.49
C ASP A 142 30.43 7.07 15.89
N TYR A 143 30.62 7.21 14.56
CA TYR A 143 30.57 8.46 13.83
C TYR A 143 30.09 8.25 12.39
N GLU A 144 29.44 9.28 11.85
CA GLU A 144 29.09 9.37 10.43
C GLU A 144 30.00 10.38 9.72
N VAL A 145 30.46 10.01 8.53
CA VAL A 145 31.19 10.91 7.62
C VAL A 145 30.22 11.35 6.52
N PHE A 146 30.03 12.65 6.40
CA PHE A 146 29.22 13.21 5.33
C PHE A 146 30.15 13.82 4.28
N ASP A 147 30.12 13.28 3.06
CA ASP A 147 30.88 13.80 1.91
C ASP A 147 30.18 14.99 1.27
N GLU A 148 28.86 15.12 1.52
CA GLU A 148 28.02 16.21 1.05
C GLU A 148 27.29 16.87 2.24
N LEU A 149 26.74 18.08 2.02
CA LEU A 149 25.96 18.75 3.07
C LEU A 149 24.66 17.97 3.30
N PRO A 150 24.51 17.32 4.46
CA PRO A 150 23.28 16.59 4.75
C PRO A 150 22.14 17.60 4.99
N PHE A 151 20.94 17.22 4.64
CA PHE A 151 19.74 17.98 4.98
C PHE A 151 18.77 17.16 5.83
N TRP A 152 18.02 17.86 6.66
CA TRP A 152 17.01 17.23 7.50
C TRP A 152 15.72 17.01 6.70
N ALA A 153 15.23 15.76 6.63
CA ALA A 153 13.92 15.45 6.11
C ALA A 153 12.98 15.02 7.22
N ASN A 154 11.78 15.60 7.26
CA ASN A 154 10.80 15.30 8.29
C ASN A 154 10.42 13.80 8.25
N GLY A 155 10.55 13.12 9.40
CA GLY A 155 10.29 11.68 9.55
C GLY A 155 11.39 10.75 9.04
N GLN A 156 12.46 11.27 8.42
CA GLN A 156 13.57 10.46 7.93
C GLN A 156 14.90 10.77 8.63
N GLY A 157 14.98 11.86 9.39
CA GLY A 157 16.20 12.32 9.99
C GLY A 157 17.11 13.05 8.99
N ILE A 158 18.43 12.90 9.15
CA ILE A 158 19.43 13.46 8.24
C ILE A 158 19.52 12.55 7.02
N VAL A 159 19.45 13.11 5.81
CA VAL A 159 19.56 12.41 4.53
C VAL A 159 20.67 13.04 3.70
N ASN A 160 21.41 12.21 2.98
CA ASN A 160 22.46 12.58 2.03
C ASN A 160 21.95 12.47 0.61
#